data_b8c089af2ad92071fdedf42e1f37229b
#
_entry.id   b8c089af2ad92071fdedf42e1f37229b
#
_cell.length_a   1.000
_cell.length_b   1.000
_cell.length_c   1.000
_cell.angle_alpha   90.00
_cell.angle_beta   90.00
_cell.angle_gamma   90.00
#
_symmetry.space_group_name_H-M   'P 1'
#
loop_
_entity.id
_entity.type
_entity.pdbx_description
1 polymer ?
#
loop_
_entity_poly.entity_id
_entity_poly.type
_entity_poly.pdbx_seq_one_letter_code
_entity_poly.pdbx_strand_id
1 'polypeptide(L)'
;MIKRLAHLCFKTDQLDRMVRFYRDVLGLRVKFTLAGDDGVEFGYYFACGGCSFIELFDQRGAVRQWGGEVIKLKTPADAQYQHFCLETEGIETLREGLVARGIAVTEIIVGMDGSRQCWIKDPDGNSIELMEYTPRSLQIQD
;
A
#
# COMPACT_ATOMS: atom_id res chain seq x y z
N MET A 1 -22.72 4.78 12.32
CA MET A 1 -22.18 5.82 11.37
C MET A 1 -20.76 5.41 10.98
N ILE A 2 -20.46 5.31 9.68
CA ILE A 2 -19.10 5.05 9.20
C ILE A 2 -18.27 6.32 9.38
N LYS A 3 -17.06 6.20 9.95
CA LYS A 3 -16.18 7.36 10.21
C LYS A 3 -15.10 7.54 9.13
N ARG A 4 -14.45 6.45 8.69
CA ARG A 4 -13.35 6.49 7.72
C ARG A 4 -13.00 5.08 7.23
N LEU A 5 -12.20 5.01 6.18
CA LEU A 5 -11.49 3.76 5.84
C LEU A 5 -10.42 3.52 6.92
N ALA A 6 -10.54 2.41 7.67
CA ALA A 6 -9.63 2.09 8.77
C ALA A 6 -8.35 1.44 8.26
N HIS A 7 -8.46 0.42 7.39
CA HIS A 7 -7.31 -0.22 6.74
C HIS A 7 -7.70 -0.87 5.41
N LEU A 8 -6.68 -1.08 4.58
CA LEU A 8 -6.67 -2.02 3.47
C LEU A 8 -5.86 -3.23 3.88
N CYS A 9 -6.29 -4.42 3.46
CA CYS A 9 -5.61 -5.67 3.80
C CYS A 9 -5.21 -6.43 2.54
N PHE A 10 -3.95 -6.85 2.49
CA PHE A 10 -3.38 -7.68 1.44
C PHE A 10 -2.80 -8.96 2.03
N LYS A 11 -2.96 -10.07 1.33
CA LYS A 11 -2.20 -11.30 1.58
C LYS A 11 -1.16 -11.50 0.49
N THR A 12 0.00 -12.06 0.88
CA THR A 12 1.14 -12.24 0.00
C THR A 12 1.79 -13.60 0.19
N ASP A 13 2.54 -14.05 -0.81
CA ASP A 13 3.45 -15.19 -0.74
C ASP A 13 4.91 -14.78 -0.50
N GLN A 14 5.19 -13.47 -0.44
CA GLN A 14 6.54 -12.90 -0.33
C GLN A 14 6.63 -11.80 0.74
N LEU A 15 6.18 -12.14 1.95
CA LEU A 15 6.03 -11.19 3.06
C LEU A 15 7.25 -10.30 3.29
N ASP A 16 8.46 -10.88 3.36
CA ASP A 16 9.69 -10.12 3.62
C ASP A 16 9.97 -9.06 2.55
N ARG A 17 9.67 -9.38 1.28
CA ARG A 17 9.87 -8.45 0.17
C ARG A 17 8.86 -7.32 0.22
N MET A 18 7.61 -7.64 0.53
CA MET A 18 6.55 -6.66 0.70
C MET A 18 6.81 -5.76 1.91
N VAL A 19 7.22 -6.33 3.05
CA VAL A 19 7.57 -5.55 4.26
C VAL A 19 8.70 -4.57 3.97
N ARG A 20 9.78 -5.01 3.30
CA ARG A 20 10.87 -4.11 2.91
C ARG A 20 10.39 -2.98 2.00
N PHE A 21 9.50 -3.28 1.04
CA PHE A 21 8.97 -2.26 0.15
C PHE A 21 8.18 -1.19 0.92
N TYR A 22 7.20 -1.58 1.73
CA TYR A 22 6.38 -0.62 2.47
C TYR A 22 7.17 0.13 3.54
N ARG A 23 8.05 -0.54 4.28
CA ARG A 23 8.85 0.07 5.33
C ARG A 23 10.03 0.88 4.79
N ASP A 24 10.87 0.28 3.93
CA ASP A 24 12.17 0.85 3.59
C ASP A 24 12.11 1.72 2.33
N VAL A 25 11.26 1.37 1.35
CA VAL A 25 11.11 2.16 0.11
C VAL A 25 10.09 3.29 0.31
N LEU A 26 8.89 2.98 0.82
CA LEU A 26 7.84 3.98 1.04
C LEU A 26 7.98 4.71 2.39
N GLY A 27 8.83 4.24 3.30
CA GLY A 27 9.05 4.87 4.60
C GLY A 27 7.89 4.75 5.57
N LEU A 28 6.96 3.82 5.36
CA LEU A 28 5.82 3.63 6.25
C LEU A 28 6.26 2.97 7.55
N ARG A 29 5.88 3.56 8.66
CA ARG A 29 6.21 3.03 9.99
C ARG A 29 5.36 1.80 10.31
N VAL A 30 6.03 0.70 10.71
CA VAL A 30 5.34 -0.45 11.29
C VAL A 30 4.68 -0.03 12.60
N LYS A 31 3.37 -0.21 12.70
CA LYS A 31 2.59 0.09 13.90
C LYS A 31 2.66 -1.05 14.89
N PHE A 32 2.42 -2.28 14.42
CA PHE A 32 2.54 -3.54 15.16
C PHE A 32 2.61 -4.71 14.18
N THR A 33 2.94 -5.88 14.71
CA THR A 33 2.97 -7.14 13.96
C THR A 33 1.92 -8.11 14.50
N LEU A 34 1.54 -9.08 13.68
CA LEU A 34 0.72 -10.23 14.06
C LEU A 34 1.63 -11.45 14.14
N ALA A 35 1.61 -12.11 15.29
CA ALA A 35 2.31 -13.39 15.50
C ALA A 35 1.30 -14.50 15.74
N GLY A 36 1.61 -15.70 15.25
CA GLY A 36 0.83 -16.89 15.53
C GLY A 36 1.05 -17.41 16.96
N ASP A 37 0.32 -18.44 17.33
CA ASP A 37 0.47 -19.12 18.63
C ASP A 37 1.86 -19.73 18.81
N ASP A 38 2.57 -19.98 17.71
CA ASP A 38 3.95 -20.43 17.65
C ASP A 38 4.98 -19.29 17.84
N GLY A 39 4.52 -18.04 18.01
CA GLY A 39 5.35 -16.85 18.14
C GLY A 39 5.95 -16.35 16.81
N VAL A 40 5.63 -16.98 15.68
CA VAL A 40 6.14 -16.58 14.37
C VAL A 40 5.30 -15.42 13.82
N GLU A 41 5.97 -14.31 13.52
CA GLU A 41 5.31 -13.17 12.88
C GLU A 41 4.88 -13.52 11.45
N PHE A 42 3.62 -13.23 11.13
CA PHE A 42 3.06 -13.46 9.80
C PHE A 42 2.29 -12.26 9.23
N GLY A 43 2.14 -11.18 10.00
CA GLY A 43 1.43 -10.02 9.55
C GLY A 43 2.01 -8.71 10.09
N TYR A 44 1.77 -7.63 9.36
CA TYR A 44 2.29 -6.29 9.65
C TYR A 44 1.21 -5.25 9.41
N TYR A 45 1.12 -4.28 10.31
CA TYR A 45 0.33 -3.06 10.13
C TYR A 45 1.23 -1.87 9.92
N PHE A 46 1.10 -1.20 8.78
CA PHE A 46 1.83 0.03 8.44
C PHE A 46 0.93 1.24 8.63
N ALA A 47 1.42 2.26 9.33
CA ALA A 47 0.69 3.50 9.55
C ALA A 47 0.74 4.38 8.30
N CYS A 48 -0.45 4.80 7.83
CA CYS A 48 -0.64 5.65 6.64
C CYS A 48 -1.23 7.03 7.01
N GLY A 49 -0.92 7.52 8.21
CA GLY A 49 -1.47 8.78 8.73
C GLY A 49 -2.78 8.59 9.51
N GLY A 50 -2.99 9.44 10.51
CA GLY A 50 -4.17 9.38 11.38
C GLY A 50 -4.40 7.98 11.96
N CYS A 51 -5.58 7.42 11.71
CA CYS A 51 -5.95 6.05 12.10
C CYS A 51 -6.23 5.19 10.86
N SER A 52 -5.46 5.38 9.78
CA SER A 52 -5.53 4.56 8.57
C SER A 52 -4.27 3.71 8.43
N PHE A 53 -4.42 2.47 7.98
CA PHE A 53 -3.34 1.50 7.94
C PHE A 53 -3.38 0.67 6.66
N ILE A 54 -2.21 0.13 6.30
CA ILE A 54 -2.11 -1.03 5.41
C ILE A 54 -1.79 -2.24 6.29
N GLU A 55 -2.64 -3.25 6.21
CA GLU A 55 -2.42 -4.57 6.78
C GLU A 55 -1.87 -5.49 5.69
N LEU A 56 -0.84 -6.23 6.03
CA LEU A 56 -0.19 -7.17 5.14
C LEU A 56 0.11 -8.45 5.89
N PHE A 57 -0.26 -9.61 5.34
CA PHE A 57 0.09 -10.89 5.95
C PHE A 57 0.50 -11.97 4.95
N ASP A 58 1.39 -12.85 5.40
CA ASP A 58 1.72 -14.10 4.71
C ASP A 58 0.51 -15.04 4.73
N GLN A 59 0.09 -15.53 3.54
CA GLN A 59 -1.10 -16.37 3.48
C GLN A 59 -0.91 -17.71 4.21
N ARG A 60 0.31 -18.27 4.24
CA ARG A 60 0.56 -19.53 4.96
C ARG A 60 0.50 -19.33 6.46
N GLY A 61 1.02 -18.22 6.97
CA GLY A 61 0.91 -17.82 8.36
C GLY A 61 -0.54 -17.62 8.78
N ALA A 62 -1.31 -16.91 7.96
CA ALA A 62 -2.73 -16.69 8.18
C ALA A 62 -3.52 -18.00 8.22
N VAL A 63 -3.25 -18.92 7.28
CA VAL A 63 -3.89 -20.24 7.25
C VAL A 63 -3.54 -21.07 8.49
N ARG A 64 -2.29 -21.04 8.96
CA ARG A 64 -1.92 -21.72 10.21
C ARG A 64 -2.69 -21.17 11.41
N GLN A 65 -2.87 -19.86 11.48
CA GLN A 65 -3.50 -19.20 12.63
C GLN A 65 -5.02 -19.26 12.59
N TRP A 66 -5.62 -19.06 11.41
CA TRP A 66 -7.07 -18.87 11.28
C TRP A 66 -7.78 -19.99 10.50
N GLY A 67 -7.02 -20.93 9.96
CA GLY A 67 -7.57 -22.00 9.11
C GLY A 67 -7.77 -21.53 7.67
N GLY A 68 -8.36 -22.42 6.87
CA GLY A 68 -8.57 -22.19 5.45
C GLY A 68 -7.53 -22.89 4.58
N GLU A 69 -7.38 -22.44 3.34
CA GLU A 69 -6.48 -23.05 2.35
C GLU A 69 -5.53 -22.02 1.77
N VAL A 70 -4.28 -22.46 1.52
CA VAL A 70 -3.33 -21.69 0.70
C VAL A 70 -3.77 -21.80 -0.75
N ILE A 71 -4.03 -20.67 -1.38
CA ILE A 71 -4.48 -20.58 -2.76
C ILE A 71 -3.42 -19.93 -3.64
N LYS A 72 -3.47 -20.19 -4.95
CA LYS A 72 -2.70 -19.38 -5.90
C LYS A 72 -3.26 -17.97 -5.92
N LEU A 73 -2.44 -16.99 -5.54
CA LEU A 73 -2.84 -15.59 -5.58
C LEU A 73 -3.04 -15.13 -7.02
N LYS A 74 -4.11 -14.37 -7.25
CA LYS A 74 -4.40 -13.77 -8.55
C LYS A 74 -3.48 -12.58 -8.78
N THR A 75 -3.16 -12.31 -10.04
CA THR A 75 -2.52 -11.05 -10.40
C THR A 75 -3.52 -9.89 -10.24
N PRO A 76 -3.05 -8.67 -9.95
CA PRO A 76 -3.93 -7.50 -9.88
C PRO A 76 -4.76 -7.27 -11.16
N ALA A 77 -4.26 -7.68 -12.31
CA ALA A 77 -4.98 -7.57 -13.59
C ALA A 77 -6.28 -8.39 -13.64
N ASP A 78 -6.38 -9.46 -12.84
CA ASP A 78 -7.55 -10.33 -12.79
C ASP A 78 -8.53 -9.93 -11.66
N ALA A 79 -8.24 -8.87 -10.92
CA ALA A 79 -9.04 -8.41 -9.81
C ALA A 79 -9.98 -7.28 -10.20
N GLN A 80 -11.13 -7.16 -9.52
CA GLN A 80 -11.99 -5.97 -9.61
C GLN A 80 -11.35 -4.75 -8.92
N TYR A 81 -10.45 -5.02 -7.97
CA TYR A 81 -9.64 -4.00 -7.33
C TYR A 81 -8.61 -3.43 -8.33
N GLN A 82 -8.53 -2.10 -8.44
CA GLN A 82 -7.61 -1.41 -9.36
C GLN A 82 -6.36 -0.90 -8.65
N HIS A 83 -6.53 -0.09 -7.63
CA HIS A 83 -5.44 0.55 -6.89
C HIS A 83 -5.89 1.08 -5.53
N PHE A 84 -4.95 1.48 -4.74
CA PHE A 84 -5.16 2.41 -3.64
C PHE A 84 -4.29 3.65 -3.82
N CYS A 85 -4.69 4.74 -3.20
CA CYS A 85 -4.02 6.02 -3.28
C CYS A 85 -3.41 6.40 -1.93
N LEU A 86 -2.17 6.92 -1.97
CA LEU A 86 -1.50 7.55 -0.85
C LEU A 86 -1.34 9.04 -1.14
N GLU A 87 -1.88 9.87 -0.25
CA GLU A 87 -1.62 11.30 -0.26
C GLU A 87 -0.15 11.56 0.10
N THR A 88 0.49 12.46 -0.64
CA THR A 88 1.89 12.84 -0.45
C THR A 88 2.04 14.36 -0.41
N GLU A 89 3.15 14.81 0.12
CA GLU A 89 3.64 16.18 0.00
C GLU A 89 4.95 16.19 -0.78
N GLY A 90 5.13 17.14 -1.70
CA GLY A 90 6.35 17.27 -2.50
C GLY A 90 6.54 16.09 -3.47
N ILE A 91 5.54 15.84 -4.30
CA ILE A 91 5.48 14.67 -5.18
C ILE A 91 6.69 14.55 -6.12
N GLU A 92 7.33 15.67 -6.54
CA GLU A 92 8.56 15.67 -7.34
C GLU A 92 9.71 15.04 -6.57
N THR A 93 9.96 15.53 -5.36
CA THR A 93 11.06 15.03 -4.51
C THR A 93 10.86 13.55 -4.15
N LEU A 94 9.60 13.18 -3.87
CA LEU A 94 9.26 11.77 -3.63
C LEU A 94 9.56 10.92 -4.86
N ARG A 95 9.10 11.35 -6.05
CA ARG A 95 9.33 10.64 -7.30
C ARG A 95 10.82 10.45 -7.58
N GLU A 96 11.60 11.53 -7.48
CA GLU A 96 13.06 11.48 -7.68
C GLU A 96 13.74 10.51 -6.72
N GLY A 97 13.36 10.54 -5.45
CA GLY A 97 13.88 9.62 -4.43
C GLY A 97 13.53 8.15 -4.69
N LEU A 98 12.35 7.86 -5.22
CA LEU A 98 11.95 6.51 -5.59
C LEU A 98 12.71 6.02 -6.84
N VAL A 99 12.84 6.86 -7.86
CA VAL A 99 13.62 6.57 -9.08
C VAL A 99 15.08 6.28 -8.72
N ALA A 100 15.69 7.08 -7.85
CA ALA A 100 17.06 6.86 -7.37
C ALA A 100 17.26 5.52 -6.63
N ARG A 101 16.18 4.97 -6.07
CA ARG A 101 16.16 3.63 -5.43
C ARG A 101 15.82 2.51 -6.42
N GLY A 102 15.71 2.81 -7.72
CA GLY A 102 15.41 1.83 -8.76
C GLY A 102 13.93 1.44 -8.87
N ILE A 103 13.02 2.21 -8.28
CA ILE A 103 11.58 2.00 -8.42
C ILE A 103 11.11 2.61 -9.74
N ALA A 104 10.37 1.84 -10.52
CA ALA A 104 9.70 2.35 -11.71
C ALA A 104 8.54 3.26 -11.28
N VAL A 105 8.62 4.54 -11.63
CA VAL A 105 7.61 5.56 -11.33
C VAL A 105 7.20 6.23 -12.63
N THR A 106 5.89 6.41 -12.84
CA THR A 106 5.41 7.14 -14.02
C THR A 106 5.77 8.63 -13.94
N GLU A 107 5.59 9.35 -15.05
CA GLU A 107 5.62 10.81 -15.01
C GLU A 107 4.50 11.37 -14.15
N ILE A 108 4.74 12.55 -13.57
CA ILE A 108 3.71 13.29 -12.82
C ILE A 108 2.75 13.91 -13.82
N ILE A 109 1.47 13.64 -13.64
CA ILE A 109 0.39 14.23 -14.43
C ILE A 109 -0.62 14.92 -13.50
N VAL A 110 -1.47 15.75 -14.07
CA VAL A 110 -2.67 16.25 -13.41
C VAL A 110 -3.83 15.33 -13.79
N GLY A 111 -4.46 14.72 -12.80
CA GLY A 111 -5.61 13.85 -12.98
C GLY A 111 -6.89 14.63 -13.33
N MET A 112 -7.94 13.91 -13.71
CA MET A 112 -9.25 14.50 -14.02
C MET A 112 -9.89 15.19 -12.81
N ASP A 113 -9.46 14.81 -11.61
CA ASP A 113 -9.86 15.38 -10.32
C ASP A 113 -9.10 16.66 -9.95
N GLY A 114 -8.13 17.08 -10.76
CA GLY A 114 -7.29 18.26 -10.54
C GLY A 114 -6.10 18.04 -9.61
N SER A 115 -5.91 16.85 -9.07
CA SER A 115 -4.75 16.48 -8.24
C SER A 115 -3.54 16.14 -9.12
N ARG A 116 -2.35 16.27 -8.56
CA ARG A 116 -1.10 15.81 -9.19
C ARG A 116 -0.87 14.36 -8.78
N GLN A 117 -0.51 13.50 -9.74
CA GLN A 117 -0.39 12.08 -9.46
C GLN A 117 0.71 11.41 -10.27
N CYS A 118 1.33 10.40 -9.70
CA CYS A 118 2.18 9.42 -10.37
C CYS A 118 1.93 8.02 -9.78
N TRP A 119 2.43 7.01 -10.46
CA TRP A 119 2.09 5.62 -10.18
C TRP A 119 3.31 4.76 -9.97
N ILE A 120 3.22 3.85 -9.02
CA ILE A 120 4.19 2.79 -8.76
C ILE A 120 3.48 1.45 -8.62
N LYS A 121 4.27 0.37 -8.55
CA LYS A 121 3.78 -0.96 -8.19
C LYS A 121 4.57 -1.50 -7.02
N ASP A 122 3.88 -2.17 -6.11
CA ASP A 122 4.55 -2.96 -5.08
C ASP A 122 5.12 -4.27 -5.67
N PRO A 123 5.88 -5.08 -4.89
CA PRO A 123 6.47 -6.32 -5.38
C PRO A 123 5.47 -7.39 -5.83
N ASP A 124 4.22 -7.33 -5.39
CA ASP A 124 3.13 -8.22 -5.84
C ASP A 124 2.41 -7.68 -7.09
N GLY A 125 2.80 -6.48 -7.55
CA GLY A 125 2.24 -5.83 -8.73
C GLY A 125 0.98 -5.01 -8.44
N ASN A 126 0.62 -4.79 -7.17
CA ASN A 126 -0.49 -3.90 -6.82
C ASN A 126 -0.15 -2.48 -7.23
N SER A 127 -1.07 -1.83 -7.94
CA SER A 127 -0.91 -0.42 -8.32
C SER A 127 -1.13 0.50 -7.13
N ILE A 128 -0.22 1.44 -6.95
CA ILE A 128 -0.27 2.48 -5.92
C ILE A 128 -0.25 3.83 -6.63
N GLU A 129 -1.27 4.62 -6.41
CA GLU A 129 -1.28 6.03 -6.79
C GLU A 129 -0.60 6.84 -5.69
N LEU A 130 0.35 7.69 -6.07
CA LEU A 130 0.93 8.73 -5.22
C LEU A 130 0.31 10.05 -5.67
N MET A 131 -0.41 10.70 -4.78
CA MET A 131 -1.21 11.88 -5.12
C MET A 131 -0.90 13.05 -4.21
N GLU A 132 -0.76 14.24 -4.79
CA GLU A 132 -0.63 15.49 -4.07
C GLU A 132 -1.81 16.39 -4.43
N TYR A 133 -2.53 16.85 -3.42
CA TYR A 133 -3.63 17.79 -3.62
C TYR A 133 -3.15 19.14 -4.13
N THR A 134 -3.94 19.73 -4.99
CA THR A 134 -3.81 21.11 -5.45
C THR A 134 -5.05 21.92 -5.05
N PRO A 135 -5.01 23.25 -5.11
CA PRO A 135 -6.22 24.06 -4.90
C PRO A 135 -7.39 23.76 -5.85
N ARG A 136 -7.18 22.92 -6.88
CA ARG A 136 -8.21 22.51 -7.84
C ARG A 136 -8.64 21.06 -7.68
N SER A 137 -8.09 20.34 -6.70
CA SER A 137 -8.45 18.94 -6.43
C SER A 137 -9.90 18.84 -5.94
N LEU A 138 -10.71 18.09 -6.68
CA LEU A 138 -12.15 17.97 -6.41
C LEU A 138 -12.44 17.34 -5.04
N GLN A 139 -11.55 16.48 -4.53
CA GLN A 139 -11.71 15.81 -3.23
C GLN A 139 -11.70 16.77 -2.04
N ILE A 140 -11.14 17.97 -2.19
CA ILE A 140 -11.01 18.96 -1.12
C ILE A 140 -11.81 20.24 -1.40
N GLN A 141 -12.65 20.24 -2.44
CA GLN A 141 -13.62 21.31 -2.70
C GLN A 141 -14.88 21.07 -1.85
N ASP A 142 -15.51 22.17 -1.37
CA ASP A 142 -16.82 22.15 -0.68
C ASP A 142 -17.97 22.01 -1.67
#